data_cb14268cca836320720e55d672e87e74
#
_entry.id   cb14268cca836320720e55d672e87e74
#
_cell.length_a   1.000
_cell.length_b   1.000
_cell.length_c   1.000
_cell.angle_alpha   90.00
_cell.angle_beta   90.00
_cell.angle_gamma   90.00
#
_symmetry.space_group_name_H-M   'P 1'
#
loop_
_entity.id
_entity.type
_entity.pdbx_description
1 polymer ?
#
loop_
_entity_poly.entity_id
_entity_poly.type
_entity_poly.pdbx_seq_one_letter_code
_entity_poly.pdbx_strand_id
1 'polypeptide(L)'
;MAKVMTETVTEVHHWNETLFSFKTTRDAGFRFENGHFVMIGLEHEGKPLMRAYSIVSANYEDELEFFSIKVTNGPLTSKLQHLSVGDKVLIGSKPTGTLVADHLLPGKNLYLIGTGTGLAPFLSIIKDPDIYDRFDTIILAHGVRYVSELAYSDYIQHELTEHEYFGNLVKKKLRYYPLVTREPFKNNGRITDMMTCGKLFLDLDLPLPNKKDDRFMLCGSPSMLKDMGSILEARGFSETRAGEMGEYVIERAFVDK
;
A
#
# COMPACT_ATOMS: atom_id res chain seq x y z
N MET A 1 8.85 24.58 11.47
CA MET A 1 8.50 23.18 11.79
C MET A 1 7.22 22.84 11.04
N ALA A 2 7.10 21.62 10.48
CA ALA A 2 5.83 21.19 9.91
C ALA A 2 4.78 21.15 11.05
N LYS A 3 3.58 21.66 10.78
CA LYS A 3 2.48 21.65 11.76
C LYS A 3 2.11 20.18 12.04
N VAL A 4 2.00 19.82 13.30
CA VAL A 4 1.59 18.49 13.76
C VAL A 4 0.20 18.61 14.37
N MET A 5 -0.69 17.69 14.04
CA MET A 5 -2.03 17.56 14.61
C MET A 5 -2.02 16.41 15.61
N THR A 6 -2.94 16.44 16.55
CA THR A 6 -3.12 15.36 17.53
C THR A 6 -4.48 14.72 17.26
N GLU A 7 -4.46 13.47 16.84
CA GLU A 7 -5.67 12.68 16.59
C GLU A 7 -5.87 11.63 17.68
N THR A 8 -7.09 11.14 17.81
CA THR A 8 -7.46 10.15 18.82
C THR A 8 -7.63 8.79 18.15
N VAL A 9 -7.04 7.76 18.72
CA VAL A 9 -7.22 6.37 18.26
C VAL A 9 -8.67 5.95 18.51
N THR A 10 -9.32 5.48 17.45
CA THR A 10 -10.72 5.03 17.45
C THR A 10 -10.86 3.53 17.38
N GLU A 11 -9.88 2.85 16.79
CA GLU A 11 -9.86 1.40 16.65
C GLU A 11 -8.42 0.89 16.65
N VAL A 12 -8.18 -0.31 17.18
CA VAL A 12 -6.90 -1.04 17.07
C VAL A 12 -7.23 -2.49 16.76
N HIS A 13 -6.60 -3.04 15.71
CA HIS A 13 -6.75 -4.43 15.30
C HIS A 13 -5.39 -5.12 15.19
N HIS A 14 -5.21 -6.21 15.95
CA HIS A 14 -4.02 -7.05 15.89
C HIS A 14 -4.29 -8.25 14.96
N TRP A 15 -3.69 -8.24 13.77
CA TRP A 15 -3.84 -9.31 12.78
C TRP A 15 -3.15 -10.60 13.20
N ASN A 16 -1.97 -10.47 13.77
CA ASN A 16 -1.15 -11.57 14.28
C ASN A 16 -0.07 -11.03 15.24
N GLU A 17 0.90 -11.88 15.62
CA GLU A 17 2.01 -11.49 16.51
C GLU A 17 2.92 -10.39 15.94
N THR A 18 2.92 -10.17 14.62
CA THR A 18 3.83 -9.23 13.94
C THR A 18 3.15 -8.06 13.25
N LEU A 19 1.83 -8.08 13.07
CA LEU A 19 1.09 -7.08 12.30
C LEU A 19 -0.10 -6.54 13.09
N PHE A 20 -0.35 -5.25 12.94
CA PHE A 20 -1.52 -4.57 13.47
C PHE A 20 -1.93 -3.40 12.58
N SER A 21 -3.16 -2.97 12.70
CA SER A 21 -3.66 -1.71 12.14
C SER A 21 -4.37 -0.91 13.23
N PHE A 22 -4.48 0.37 13.02
CA PHE A 22 -5.26 1.24 13.90
C PHE A 22 -5.90 2.38 13.10
N LYS A 23 -7.04 2.84 13.61
CA LYS A 23 -7.73 4.02 13.08
C LYS A 23 -7.63 5.17 14.04
N THR A 24 -7.71 6.38 13.50
CA THR A 24 -7.75 7.62 14.27
C THR A 24 -8.84 8.53 13.75
N THR A 25 -9.28 9.48 14.58
CA THR A 25 -10.00 10.64 14.08
C THR A 25 -9.21 11.33 12.98
N ARG A 26 -9.89 12.14 12.17
CA ARG A 26 -9.30 12.91 11.07
C ARG A 26 -9.74 14.36 11.17
N ASP A 27 -8.78 15.28 11.23
CA ASP A 27 -9.08 16.72 11.14
C ASP A 27 -9.86 17.01 9.84
N ALA A 28 -10.96 17.77 9.96
CA ALA A 28 -11.86 18.09 8.85
C ALA A 28 -11.17 18.87 7.71
N GLY A 29 -10.03 19.49 7.97
CA GLY A 29 -9.20 20.18 6.98
C GLY A 29 -8.11 19.30 6.34
N PHE A 30 -7.91 18.07 6.82
CA PHE A 30 -6.86 17.18 6.31
C PHE A 30 -7.25 16.62 4.95
N ARG A 31 -6.46 16.92 3.93
CA ARG A 31 -6.67 16.46 2.53
C ARG A 31 -5.46 15.68 2.06
N PHE A 32 -5.70 14.56 1.37
CA PHE A 32 -4.68 13.72 0.78
C PHE A 32 -5.21 13.04 -0.49
N GLU A 33 -4.32 12.54 -1.30
CA GLU A 33 -4.64 11.69 -2.44
C GLU A 33 -4.41 10.22 -2.08
N ASN A 34 -5.24 9.34 -2.63
CA ASN A 34 -5.10 7.90 -2.41
C ASN A 34 -3.71 7.43 -2.85
N GLY A 35 -3.01 6.71 -1.95
CA GLY A 35 -1.61 6.31 -2.11
C GLY A 35 -0.60 7.20 -1.40
N HIS A 36 -1.01 8.33 -0.82
CA HIS A 36 -0.13 9.18 0.00
C HIS A 36 0.28 8.50 1.33
N PHE A 37 1.40 8.95 1.85
CA PHE A 37 1.81 8.72 3.24
C PHE A 37 1.81 10.02 4.03
N VAL A 38 1.86 9.90 5.34
CA VAL A 38 2.00 11.03 6.27
C VAL A 38 2.95 10.66 7.41
N MET A 39 3.57 11.65 8.02
CA MET A 39 4.35 11.44 9.24
C MET A 39 3.41 11.18 10.41
N ILE A 40 3.54 10.04 11.08
CA ILE A 40 2.82 9.75 12.31
C ILE A 40 3.80 9.46 13.45
N GLY A 41 3.37 9.65 14.68
CA GLY A 41 4.22 9.39 15.82
C GLY A 41 3.57 9.58 17.17
N LEU A 42 4.42 9.54 18.17
CA LEU A 42 4.06 9.73 19.58
C LEU A 42 4.98 10.75 20.19
N GLU A 43 4.51 11.39 21.27
CA GLU A 43 5.38 12.18 22.12
C GLU A 43 6.32 11.24 22.90
N HIS A 44 7.60 11.51 22.85
CA HIS A 44 8.62 10.74 23.55
C HIS A 44 9.66 11.70 24.14
N GLU A 45 9.80 11.68 25.46
CA GLU A 45 10.73 12.57 26.22
C GLU A 45 10.56 14.05 25.87
N GLY A 46 9.30 14.50 25.75
CA GLY A 46 8.95 15.90 25.42
C GLY A 46 9.21 16.30 23.96
N LYS A 47 9.45 15.33 23.06
CA LYS A 47 9.66 15.56 21.63
C LYS A 47 8.84 14.59 20.75
N PRO A 48 8.37 15.05 19.58
CA PRO A 48 7.73 14.16 18.63
C PRO A 48 8.70 13.12 18.06
N LEU A 49 8.39 11.84 18.21
CA LEU A 49 9.06 10.74 17.51
C LEU A 49 8.19 10.33 16.34
N MET A 50 8.56 10.73 15.12
CA MET A 50 7.74 10.61 13.91
C MET A 50 8.39 9.69 12.87
N ARG A 51 7.54 8.93 12.14
CA ARG A 51 7.94 8.12 10.96
C ARG A 51 6.88 8.24 9.86
N ALA A 52 7.29 8.00 8.63
CA ALA A 52 6.40 7.95 7.48
C ALA A 52 5.54 6.69 7.51
N TYR A 53 4.23 6.85 7.32
CA TYR A 53 3.25 5.77 7.24
C TYR A 53 2.30 6.01 6.07
N SER A 54 2.18 5.03 5.19
CA SER A 54 1.17 5.08 4.14
C SER A 54 -0.23 5.03 4.73
N ILE A 55 -1.11 5.85 4.18
CA ILE A 55 -2.51 5.92 4.59
C ILE A 55 -3.27 4.76 3.93
N VAL A 56 -4.00 4.00 4.73
CA VAL A 56 -4.86 2.87 4.29
C VAL A 56 -6.25 3.35 3.90
N SER A 57 -6.75 4.38 4.58
CA SER A 57 -8.05 4.99 4.30
C SER A 57 -8.11 5.56 2.89
N ALA A 58 -9.30 5.55 2.27
CA ALA A 58 -9.55 6.38 1.11
C ALA A 58 -9.69 7.86 1.50
N ASN A 59 -9.46 8.75 0.54
CA ASN A 59 -9.46 10.19 0.77
C ASN A 59 -10.83 10.77 1.16
N TYR A 60 -11.92 10.02 0.97
CA TYR A 60 -13.28 10.39 1.36
C TYR A 60 -13.71 9.81 2.73
N GLU A 61 -12.95 8.86 3.31
CA GLU A 61 -13.27 8.29 4.62
C GLU A 61 -13.08 9.31 5.74
N ASP A 62 -13.92 9.26 6.78
CA ASP A 62 -13.91 10.21 7.91
C ASP A 62 -12.79 9.93 8.93
N GLU A 63 -12.17 8.75 8.87
CA GLU A 63 -11.09 8.33 9.74
C GLU A 63 -9.81 8.08 8.93
N LEU A 64 -8.67 8.13 9.61
CA LEU A 64 -7.39 7.71 9.06
C LEU A 64 -7.04 6.33 9.59
N GLU A 65 -6.73 5.42 8.70
CA GLU A 65 -6.26 4.07 9.03
C GLU A 65 -4.80 3.88 8.63
N PHE A 66 -4.05 3.18 9.47
CA PHE A 66 -2.65 2.87 9.26
C PHE A 66 -2.38 1.39 9.51
N PHE A 67 -1.52 0.78 8.70
CA PHE A 67 -1.11 -0.60 8.81
C PHE A 67 0.38 -0.69 9.14
N SER A 68 0.74 -1.44 10.15
CA SER A 68 2.08 -1.44 10.73
C SER A 68 2.58 -2.84 11.10
N ILE A 69 3.89 -2.99 11.05
CA ILE A 69 4.60 -4.13 11.61
C ILE A 69 4.97 -3.85 13.08
N LYS A 70 4.93 -4.88 13.93
CA LYS A 70 5.43 -4.86 15.30
C LYS A 70 6.94 -5.16 15.30
N VAL A 71 7.76 -4.13 15.49
CA VAL A 71 9.22 -4.29 15.61
C VAL A 71 9.61 -4.12 17.07
N THR A 72 10.06 -5.18 17.72
CA THR A 72 10.33 -5.23 19.18
C THR A 72 11.25 -4.11 19.65
N ASN A 73 12.29 -3.79 18.90
CA ASN A 73 13.27 -2.76 19.23
C ASN A 73 13.14 -1.50 18.34
N GLY A 74 12.07 -1.39 17.56
CA GLY A 74 11.84 -0.21 16.74
C GLY A 74 11.52 1.01 17.62
N PRO A 75 12.15 2.18 17.39
CA PRO A 75 11.97 3.34 18.26
C PRO A 75 10.50 3.77 18.42
N LEU A 76 9.72 3.73 17.34
CA LEU A 76 8.31 4.12 17.33
C LEU A 76 7.38 2.89 17.35
N THR A 77 7.63 1.87 16.52
CA THR A 77 6.73 0.72 16.38
C THR A 77 6.60 -0.10 17.66
N SER A 78 7.68 -0.18 18.47
CA SER A 78 7.63 -0.81 19.81
C SER A 78 6.61 -0.16 20.76
N LYS A 79 6.24 1.10 20.51
CA LYS A 79 5.26 1.88 21.28
C LYS A 79 3.89 1.85 20.61
N LEU A 80 3.83 2.07 19.29
CA LEU A 80 2.57 2.07 18.54
C LEU A 80 1.79 0.75 18.65
N GLN A 81 2.49 -0.39 18.77
CA GLN A 81 1.83 -1.69 18.93
C GLN A 81 1.00 -1.83 20.24
N HIS A 82 1.19 -0.93 21.20
CA HIS A 82 0.47 -0.90 22.48
C HIS A 82 -0.63 0.16 22.53
N LEU A 83 -0.92 0.82 21.40
CA LEU A 83 -2.02 1.77 21.32
C LEU A 83 -3.33 1.14 21.74
N SER A 84 -4.15 1.94 22.41
CA SER A 84 -5.50 1.60 22.82
C SER A 84 -6.47 2.69 22.35
N VAL A 85 -7.74 2.35 22.21
CA VAL A 85 -8.79 3.33 21.88
C VAL A 85 -8.78 4.47 22.92
N GLY A 86 -8.75 5.70 22.43
CA GLY A 86 -8.65 6.92 23.26
C GLY A 86 -7.24 7.50 23.36
N ASP A 87 -6.20 6.74 23.02
CA ASP A 87 -4.83 7.25 22.99
C ASP A 87 -4.65 8.35 21.93
N LYS A 88 -3.61 9.17 22.12
CA LYS A 88 -3.30 10.28 21.21
C LYS A 88 -2.13 9.91 20.32
N VAL A 89 -2.30 10.17 19.03
CA VAL A 89 -1.28 10.00 17.99
C VAL A 89 -1.02 11.33 17.32
N LEU A 90 0.25 11.62 17.07
CA LEU A 90 0.69 12.80 16.35
C LEU A 90 0.66 12.54 14.85
N ILE A 91 0.04 13.42 14.08
CA ILE A 91 -0.08 13.31 12.62
C ILE A 91 0.44 14.60 11.98
N GLY A 92 1.36 14.47 11.03
CA GLY A 92 1.85 15.59 10.24
C GLY A 92 0.76 16.18 9.35
N SER A 93 0.71 17.51 9.23
CA SER A 93 -0.35 18.18 8.46
C SER A 93 -0.16 18.16 6.93
N LYS A 94 0.94 17.57 6.44
CA LYS A 94 1.27 17.53 5.01
C LYS A 94 1.46 16.09 4.55
N PRO A 95 0.39 15.43 4.07
CA PRO A 95 0.54 14.17 3.35
C PRO A 95 1.29 14.39 2.05
N THR A 96 2.01 13.39 1.60
CA THR A 96 2.78 13.38 0.36
C THR A 96 3.02 11.94 -0.08
N GLY A 97 3.55 11.74 -1.27
CA GLY A 97 3.91 10.41 -1.77
C GLY A 97 4.07 10.41 -3.28
N THR A 98 4.57 9.32 -3.79
CA THR A 98 4.78 9.12 -5.22
C THR A 98 3.73 8.19 -5.84
N LEU A 99 3.02 7.39 -5.03
CA LEU A 99 2.05 6.40 -5.49
C LEU A 99 0.68 7.02 -5.81
N VAL A 100 0.68 8.05 -6.64
CA VAL A 100 -0.54 8.67 -7.16
C VAL A 100 -0.69 8.39 -8.64
N ALA A 101 -1.94 8.15 -9.08
CA ALA A 101 -2.21 7.75 -10.45
C ALA A 101 -1.76 8.81 -11.48
N ASP A 102 -1.75 10.08 -11.09
CA ASP A 102 -1.33 11.20 -11.95
C ASP A 102 0.16 11.25 -12.25
N HIS A 103 0.96 10.47 -11.55
CA HIS A 103 2.38 10.29 -11.85
C HIS A 103 2.64 9.25 -12.96
N LEU A 104 1.61 8.51 -13.37
CA LEU A 104 1.72 7.49 -14.41
C LEU A 104 1.23 8.01 -15.77
N LEU A 105 1.94 7.62 -16.82
CA LEU A 105 1.45 7.77 -18.18
C LEU A 105 0.09 7.06 -18.37
N PRO A 106 -0.76 7.45 -19.32
CA PRO A 106 -1.98 6.72 -19.65
C PRO A 106 -1.70 5.23 -19.95
N GLY A 107 -2.56 4.34 -19.50
CA GLY A 107 -2.44 2.89 -19.71
C GLY A 107 -3.78 2.20 -19.49
N LYS A 108 -3.84 0.88 -19.78
CA LYS A 108 -5.06 0.09 -19.59
C LYS A 108 -5.04 -0.72 -18.32
N ASN A 109 -3.86 -1.25 -17.94
CA ASN A 109 -3.71 -2.14 -16.81
C ASN A 109 -2.82 -1.48 -15.75
N LEU A 110 -3.22 -1.58 -14.50
CA LEU A 110 -2.45 -1.10 -13.36
C LEU A 110 -2.02 -2.28 -12.48
N TYR A 111 -0.72 -2.45 -12.30
CA TYR A 111 -0.14 -3.44 -11.41
C TYR A 111 0.32 -2.77 -10.11
N LEU A 112 -0.33 -3.12 -9.02
CA LEU A 112 -0.01 -2.71 -7.66
C LEU A 112 0.81 -3.83 -7.01
N ILE A 113 2.12 -3.64 -6.91
CA ILE A 113 3.06 -4.68 -6.49
C ILE A 113 3.58 -4.36 -5.09
N GLY A 114 3.13 -5.15 -4.10
CA GLY A 114 3.46 -4.89 -2.71
C GLY A 114 4.04 -6.08 -1.95
N THR A 115 4.88 -5.80 -0.94
CA THR A 115 5.31 -6.82 0.03
C THR A 115 5.08 -6.36 1.46
N GLY A 116 4.56 -7.27 2.31
CA GLY A 116 4.28 -6.99 3.71
C GLY A 116 3.36 -5.78 3.89
N THR A 117 3.75 -4.83 4.74
CA THR A 117 2.99 -3.59 4.98
C THR A 117 3.01 -2.59 3.81
N GLY A 118 3.80 -2.84 2.75
CA GLY A 118 3.69 -2.13 1.48
C GLY A 118 2.34 -2.31 0.77
N LEU A 119 1.46 -3.15 1.31
CA LEU A 119 0.05 -3.21 0.94
C LEU A 119 -0.72 -1.92 1.27
N ALA A 120 -0.33 -1.19 2.32
CA ALA A 120 -1.07 -0.07 2.88
C ALA A 120 -1.50 1.00 1.84
N PRO A 121 -0.59 1.59 1.03
CA PRO A 121 -0.99 2.59 0.04
C PRO A 121 -1.92 2.02 -1.03
N PHE A 122 -1.79 0.74 -1.35
CA PHE A 122 -2.64 0.08 -2.34
C PHE A 122 -4.05 -0.17 -1.83
N LEU A 123 -4.24 -0.36 -0.53
CA LEU A 123 -5.59 -0.40 0.07
C LEU A 123 -6.32 0.93 -0.13
N SER A 124 -5.64 2.06 0.06
CA SER A 124 -6.18 3.38 -0.24
C SER A 124 -6.56 3.52 -1.72
N ILE A 125 -5.68 3.09 -2.62
CA ILE A 125 -5.87 3.20 -4.08
C ILE A 125 -7.04 2.33 -4.57
N ILE A 126 -7.16 1.08 -4.11
CA ILE A 126 -8.25 0.19 -4.56
C ILE A 126 -9.63 0.54 -3.98
N LYS A 127 -9.68 1.42 -2.98
CA LYS A 127 -10.91 2.01 -2.46
C LYS A 127 -11.34 3.24 -3.27
N ASP A 128 -10.50 3.75 -4.17
CA ASP A 128 -10.81 4.90 -5.02
C ASP A 128 -11.68 4.47 -6.21
N PRO A 129 -12.93 4.94 -6.34
CA PRO A 129 -13.74 4.60 -7.51
C PRO A 129 -13.14 5.11 -8.83
N ASP A 130 -12.43 6.25 -8.82
CA ASP A 130 -11.85 6.86 -10.01
C ASP A 130 -10.75 6.01 -10.64
N ILE A 131 -10.06 5.17 -9.84
CA ILE A 131 -9.03 4.27 -10.37
C ILE A 131 -9.62 3.22 -11.32
N TYR A 132 -10.86 2.80 -11.09
CA TYR A 132 -11.57 1.85 -11.93
C TYR A 132 -12.09 2.47 -13.25
N ASP A 133 -12.28 3.77 -13.28
CA ASP A 133 -12.60 4.48 -14.53
C ASP A 133 -11.34 4.70 -15.37
N ARG A 134 -10.19 4.84 -14.72
CA ARG A 134 -8.91 5.10 -15.36
C ARG A 134 -8.27 3.87 -15.98
N PHE A 135 -8.46 2.67 -15.37
CA PHE A 135 -7.86 1.42 -15.82
C PHE A 135 -8.92 0.35 -16.11
N ASP A 136 -8.65 -0.47 -17.11
CA ASP A 136 -9.50 -1.60 -17.48
C ASP A 136 -9.34 -2.78 -16.54
N THR A 137 -8.11 -3.00 -16.07
CA THR A 137 -7.75 -4.06 -15.12
C THR A 137 -6.77 -3.54 -14.07
N ILE A 138 -7.02 -3.89 -12.81
CA ILE A 138 -6.13 -3.58 -11.69
C ILE A 138 -5.69 -4.90 -11.08
N ILE A 139 -4.38 -5.12 -11.02
CA ILE A 139 -3.77 -6.31 -10.46
C ILE A 139 -3.10 -5.92 -9.14
N LEU A 140 -3.61 -6.42 -8.02
CA LEU A 140 -3.00 -6.26 -6.71
C LEU A 140 -2.24 -7.53 -6.36
N ALA A 141 -0.92 -7.52 -6.53
CA ALA A 141 -0.05 -8.61 -6.15
C ALA A 141 0.60 -8.32 -4.80
N HIS A 142 0.28 -9.15 -3.79
CA HIS A 142 0.73 -8.97 -2.40
C HIS A 142 1.56 -10.16 -1.94
N GLY A 143 2.86 -9.94 -1.77
CA GLY A 143 3.81 -10.96 -1.31
C GLY A 143 4.07 -10.88 0.19
N VAL A 144 3.92 -12.01 0.88
CA VAL A 144 4.22 -12.15 2.32
C VAL A 144 5.06 -13.39 2.59
N ARG A 145 5.52 -13.57 3.84
CA ARG A 145 6.29 -14.75 4.23
C ARG A 145 5.39 -15.92 4.60
N TYR A 146 4.35 -15.66 5.37
CA TYR A 146 3.42 -16.65 5.93
C TYR A 146 1.97 -16.27 5.61
N VAL A 147 1.08 -17.25 5.53
CA VAL A 147 -0.37 -17.05 5.29
C VAL A 147 -0.98 -16.12 6.34
N SER A 148 -0.53 -16.24 7.60
CA SER A 148 -0.98 -15.37 8.69
C SER A 148 -0.63 -13.89 8.51
N GLU A 149 0.26 -13.55 7.58
CA GLU A 149 0.62 -12.16 7.24
C GLU A 149 -0.25 -11.59 6.10
N LEU A 150 -1.19 -12.38 5.53
CA LEU A 150 -2.15 -11.91 4.53
C LEU A 150 -3.30 -11.09 5.17
N ALA A 151 -2.92 -10.08 5.94
CA ALA A 151 -3.86 -9.09 6.47
C ALA A 151 -4.68 -8.46 5.34
N TYR A 152 -5.93 -8.08 5.62
CA TYR A 152 -6.89 -7.53 4.66
C TYR A 152 -7.27 -8.46 3.48
N SER A 153 -6.80 -9.71 3.44
CA SER A 153 -7.12 -10.61 2.33
C SER A 153 -8.62 -10.85 2.21
N ASP A 154 -9.30 -11.05 3.33
CA ASP A 154 -10.76 -11.23 3.38
C ASP A 154 -11.49 -9.94 2.97
N TYR A 155 -11.06 -8.80 3.49
CA TYR A 155 -11.58 -7.48 3.09
C TYR A 155 -11.49 -7.27 1.57
N ILE A 156 -10.32 -7.51 0.97
CA ILE A 156 -10.11 -7.31 -0.48
C ILE A 156 -10.99 -8.24 -1.31
N GLN A 157 -11.13 -9.51 -0.89
CA GLN A 157 -11.81 -10.53 -1.67
C GLN A 157 -13.34 -10.51 -1.49
N HIS A 158 -13.83 -10.07 -0.33
CA HIS A 158 -15.23 -10.18 0.03
C HIS A 158 -15.86 -8.83 0.35
N GLU A 159 -15.39 -8.11 1.37
CA GLU A 159 -16.05 -6.89 1.83
C GLU A 159 -16.00 -5.77 0.77
N LEU A 160 -14.83 -5.52 0.18
CA LEU A 160 -14.66 -4.47 -0.83
C LEU A 160 -15.52 -4.73 -2.08
N THR A 161 -15.74 -6.01 -2.41
CA THR A 161 -16.58 -6.40 -3.55
C THR A 161 -18.06 -6.16 -3.30
N GLU A 162 -18.49 -6.04 -2.05
CA GLU A 162 -19.88 -5.76 -1.67
C GLU A 162 -20.13 -4.27 -1.39
N HIS A 163 -19.15 -3.40 -1.65
CA HIS A 163 -19.29 -1.97 -1.46
C HIS A 163 -20.44 -1.40 -2.31
N GLU A 164 -21.35 -0.64 -1.67
CA GLU A 164 -22.62 -0.18 -2.24
C GLU A 164 -22.43 0.56 -3.58
N TYR A 165 -21.44 1.43 -3.69
CA TYR A 165 -21.27 2.32 -4.84
C TYR A 165 -20.35 1.77 -5.93
N PHE A 166 -19.27 1.08 -5.58
CA PHE A 166 -18.27 0.64 -6.56
C PHE A 166 -17.89 -0.85 -6.47
N GLY A 167 -18.50 -1.65 -5.61
CA GLY A 167 -18.22 -3.08 -5.47
C GLY A 167 -18.34 -3.85 -6.78
N ASN A 168 -19.28 -3.47 -7.66
CA ASN A 168 -19.40 -4.06 -8.99
C ASN A 168 -18.19 -3.77 -9.89
N LEU A 169 -17.56 -2.59 -9.77
CA LEU A 169 -16.34 -2.25 -10.49
C LEU A 169 -15.18 -3.08 -9.96
N VAL A 170 -15.07 -3.23 -8.63
CA VAL A 170 -14.09 -4.10 -7.96
C VAL A 170 -14.20 -5.53 -8.50
N LYS A 171 -15.40 -6.15 -8.44
CA LYS A 171 -15.65 -7.51 -8.95
C LYS A 171 -15.20 -7.69 -10.40
N LYS A 172 -15.43 -6.68 -11.22
CA LYS A 172 -15.13 -6.72 -12.66
C LYS A 172 -13.65 -6.51 -12.97
N LYS A 173 -12.99 -5.57 -12.28
CA LYS A 173 -11.70 -5.02 -12.69
C LYS A 173 -10.53 -5.37 -11.77
N LEU A 174 -10.77 -5.63 -10.47
CA LEU A 174 -9.69 -5.97 -9.53
C LEU A 174 -9.36 -7.48 -9.60
N ARG A 175 -8.06 -7.77 -9.69
CA ARG A 175 -7.50 -9.11 -9.61
C ARG A 175 -6.51 -9.16 -8.43
N TYR A 176 -6.91 -9.80 -7.34
CA TYR A 176 -6.03 -9.97 -6.18
C TYR A 176 -5.20 -11.24 -6.32
N TYR A 177 -3.88 -11.09 -6.25
CA TYR A 177 -2.90 -12.15 -6.39
C TYR A 177 -1.99 -12.22 -5.15
N PRO A 178 -2.45 -12.86 -4.06
CA PRO A 178 -1.61 -13.07 -2.87
C PRO A 178 -0.56 -14.14 -3.11
N LEU A 179 0.67 -13.92 -2.59
CA LEU A 179 1.79 -14.85 -2.66
C LEU A 179 2.38 -15.09 -1.26
N VAL A 180 2.78 -16.33 -1.01
CA VAL A 180 3.45 -16.73 0.23
C VAL A 180 4.79 -17.38 -0.09
N THR A 181 5.84 -17.02 0.67
CA THR A 181 7.21 -17.45 0.34
C THR A 181 7.78 -18.53 1.25
N ARG A 182 7.25 -18.74 2.45
CA ARG A 182 7.88 -19.61 3.47
C ARG A 182 7.04 -20.80 3.92
N GLU A 183 5.86 -20.98 3.35
CA GLU A 183 5.00 -22.14 3.60
C GLU A 183 4.16 -22.45 2.37
N PRO A 184 3.56 -23.65 2.26
CA PRO A 184 2.74 -24.03 1.12
C PRO A 184 1.52 -23.10 0.97
N PHE A 185 1.31 -22.62 -0.26
CA PHE A 185 0.18 -21.78 -0.62
C PHE A 185 -0.09 -21.91 -2.12
N LYS A 186 -1.30 -21.57 -2.57
CA LYS A 186 -1.69 -21.66 -4.00
C LYS A 186 -0.71 -20.94 -4.93
N ASN A 187 -0.25 -19.74 -4.52
CA ASN A 187 0.77 -18.97 -5.23
C ASN A 187 2.01 -18.90 -4.32
N ASN A 188 2.90 -19.87 -4.48
CA ASN A 188 4.12 -19.95 -3.66
C ASN A 188 5.32 -19.39 -4.41
N GLY A 189 6.08 -18.52 -3.75
CA GLY A 189 7.31 -17.93 -4.26
C GLY A 189 7.37 -16.41 -4.15
N ARG A 190 8.48 -15.84 -4.62
CA ARG A 190 8.67 -14.38 -4.62
C ARG A 190 7.93 -13.76 -5.80
N ILE A 191 7.39 -12.57 -5.59
CA ILE A 191 6.69 -11.85 -6.65
C ILE A 191 7.59 -11.52 -7.84
N THR A 192 8.88 -11.23 -7.60
CA THR A 192 9.89 -11.00 -8.63
C THR A 192 10.12 -12.23 -9.51
N ASP A 193 10.11 -13.43 -8.91
CA ASP A 193 10.26 -14.68 -9.65
C ASP A 193 9.04 -14.96 -10.52
N MET A 194 7.82 -14.73 -9.97
CA MET A 194 6.54 -14.87 -10.70
C MET A 194 6.44 -13.90 -11.88
N MET A 195 6.94 -12.69 -11.71
CA MET A 195 7.02 -11.68 -12.77
C MET A 195 8.03 -12.11 -13.87
N THR A 196 9.19 -12.62 -13.46
CA THR A 196 10.29 -12.98 -14.39
C THR A 196 9.94 -14.21 -15.22
N CYS A 197 9.43 -15.27 -14.57
CA CYS A 197 9.06 -16.51 -15.25
C CYS A 197 7.71 -16.43 -15.99
N GLY A 198 6.97 -15.33 -15.82
CA GLY A 198 5.67 -15.11 -16.46
C GLY A 198 4.48 -15.80 -15.79
N LYS A 199 4.70 -16.52 -14.68
CA LYS A 199 3.64 -17.27 -14.01
C LYS A 199 2.51 -16.39 -13.51
N LEU A 200 2.80 -15.18 -12.99
CA LEU A 200 1.78 -14.23 -12.58
C LEU A 200 0.79 -13.92 -13.70
N PHE A 201 1.29 -13.70 -14.90
CA PHE A 201 0.45 -13.37 -16.06
C PHE A 201 -0.35 -14.59 -16.53
N LEU A 202 0.29 -15.76 -16.55
CA LEU A 202 -0.38 -17.01 -16.91
C LEU A 202 -1.53 -17.35 -15.94
N ASP A 203 -1.29 -17.23 -14.63
CA ASP A 203 -2.28 -17.52 -13.59
C ASP A 203 -3.49 -16.56 -13.64
N LEU A 204 -3.31 -15.35 -14.14
CA LEU A 204 -4.33 -14.32 -14.27
C LEU A 204 -4.95 -14.21 -15.67
N ASP A 205 -4.54 -15.10 -16.59
CA ASP A 205 -4.94 -15.05 -18.00
C ASP A 205 -4.67 -13.69 -18.67
N LEU A 206 -3.47 -13.17 -18.43
CA LEU A 206 -3.02 -11.89 -18.95
C LEU A 206 -1.82 -12.09 -19.90
N PRO A 207 -1.65 -11.23 -20.93
CA PRO A 207 -0.44 -11.21 -21.72
C PRO A 207 0.76 -10.74 -20.89
N LEU A 208 1.98 -11.01 -21.36
CA LEU A 208 3.18 -10.40 -20.79
C LEU A 208 3.11 -8.88 -20.90
N PRO A 209 3.61 -8.15 -19.89
CA PRO A 209 3.43 -6.71 -19.82
C PRO A 209 4.17 -5.99 -20.94
N ASN A 210 3.56 -4.92 -21.42
CA ASN A 210 4.08 -4.05 -22.48
C ASN A 210 3.92 -2.57 -22.11
N LYS A 211 4.83 -1.72 -22.59
CA LYS A 211 4.86 -0.27 -22.29
C LYS A 211 3.63 0.51 -22.74
N LYS A 212 2.91 0.03 -23.75
CA LYS A 212 1.74 0.74 -24.27
C LYS A 212 0.58 0.69 -23.28
N ASP A 213 0.33 -0.48 -22.71
CA ASP A 213 -0.90 -0.75 -21.97
C ASP A 213 -0.70 -0.86 -20.46
N ASP A 214 0.52 -1.15 -19.96
CA ASP A 214 0.74 -1.54 -18.57
C ASP A 214 1.46 -0.48 -17.75
N ARG A 215 1.00 -0.27 -16.51
CA ARG A 215 1.55 0.67 -15.53
C ARG A 215 1.78 -0.04 -14.21
N PHE A 216 2.81 0.41 -13.46
CA PHE A 216 3.16 -0.25 -12.19
C PHE A 216 3.34 0.75 -11.07
N MET A 217 2.87 0.36 -9.89
CA MET A 217 3.14 1.01 -8.61
C MET A 217 3.81 0.00 -7.68
N LEU A 218 4.95 0.37 -7.09
CA LEU A 218 5.76 -0.52 -6.28
C LEU A 218 5.91 0.01 -4.86
N CYS A 219 5.59 -0.83 -3.86
CA CYS A 219 5.80 -0.52 -2.44
C CYS A 219 6.20 -1.77 -1.66
N GLY A 220 7.20 -1.70 -0.79
CA GLY A 220 7.60 -2.85 0.02
C GLY A 220 9.07 -2.87 0.37
N SER A 221 9.65 -4.07 0.54
CA SER A 221 11.04 -4.21 0.97
C SER A 221 12.03 -3.62 -0.04
N PRO A 222 13.13 -3.00 0.42
CA PRO A 222 14.14 -2.40 -0.46
C PRO A 222 14.68 -3.37 -1.52
N SER A 223 14.86 -4.65 -1.17
CA SER A 223 15.31 -5.68 -2.12
C SER A 223 14.28 -5.92 -3.22
N MET A 224 12.99 -6.05 -2.86
CA MET A 224 11.92 -6.24 -3.84
C MET A 224 11.81 -5.04 -4.78
N LEU A 225 11.86 -3.82 -4.25
CA LEU A 225 11.79 -2.59 -5.06
C LEU A 225 12.95 -2.51 -6.06
N LYS A 226 14.17 -2.83 -5.62
CA LYS A 226 15.36 -2.85 -6.48
C LYS A 226 15.23 -3.89 -7.59
N ASP A 227 14.90 -5.13 -7.22
CA ASP A 227 14.83 -6.23 -8.18
C ASP A 227 13.68 -6.01 -9.19
N MET A 228 12.52 -5.54 -8.71
CA MET A 228 11.37 -5.23 -9.58
C MET A 228 11.67 -4.06 -10.53
N GLY A 229 12.32 -2.99 -10.03
CA GLY A 229 12.78 -1.89 -10.88
C GLY A 229 13.68 -2.39 -12.01
N SER A 230 14.68 -3.22 -11.69
CA SER A 230 15.56 -3.82 -12.70
C SER A 230 14.82 -4.70 -13.72
N ILE A 231 13.80 -5.47 -13.28
CA ILE A 231 12.96 -6.29 -14.16
C ILE A 231 12.16 -5.40 -15.13
N LEU A 232 11.59 -4.32 -14.64
CA LEU A 232 10.81 -3.37 -15.46
C LEU A 232 11.70 -2.61 -16.45
N GLU A 233 12.84 -2.10 -15.98
CA GLU A 233 13.83 -1.42 -16.85
C GLU A 233 14.34 -2.33 -17.97
N ALA A 234 14.65 -3.59 -17.65
CA ALA A 234 15.07 -4.58 -18.66
C ALA A 234 13.99 -4.86 -19.72
N ARG A 235 12.72 -4.61 -19.40
CA ARG A 235 11.58 -4.67 -20.33
C ARG A 235 11.27 -3.32 -20.99
N GLY A 236 12.10 -2.31 -20.74
CA GLY A 236 12.02 -0.98 -21.35
C GLY A 236 11.07 -0.01 -20.66
N PHE A 237 10.50 -0.33 -19.48
CA PHE A 237 9.70 0.61 -18.70
C PHE A 237 10.59 1.67 -18.05
N SER A 238 10.08 2.89 -17.90
CA SER A 238 10.77 4.03 -17.29
C SER A 238 10.15 4.41 -15.97
N GLU A 239 10.98 4.60 -14.93
CA GLU A 239 10.53 5.12 -13.63
C GLU A 239 10.10 6.59 -13.77
N THR A 240 8.98 6.95 -13.13
CA THR A 240 8.56 8.34 -12.94
C THR A 240 9.66 9.13 -12.22
N ARG A 241 10.00 10.29 -12.74
CA ARG A 241 10.94 11.22 -12.14
C ARG A 241 10.25 12.54 -11.79
N ALA A 242 10.88 13.34 -10.94
CA ALA A 242 10.33 14.64 -10.55
C ALA A 242 9.99 15.50 -11.79
N GLY A 243 8.70 15.81 -11.96
CA GLY A 243 8.19 16.62 -13.06
C GLY A 243 7.90 15.87 -14.38
N GLU A 244 8.13 14.55 -14.43
CA GLU A 244 7.87 13.72 -15.62
C GLU A 244 7.06 12.49 -15.23
N MET A 245 6.03 12.15 -16.01
CA MET A 245 5.28 10.90 -15.87
C MET A 245 6.10 9.73 -16.42
N GLY A 246 5.96 8.55 -15.82
CA GLY A 246 6.61 7.31 -16.24
C GLY A 246 5.61 6.16 -16.40
N GLU A 247 6.13 5.01 -16.80
CA GLU A 247 5.33 3.79 -16.84
C GLU A 247 5.24 3.13 -15.46
N TYR A 248 6.17 3.43 -14.53
CA TYR A 248 6.07 2.93 -13.16
C TYR A 248 6.57 3.94 -12.13
N VAL A 249 6.09 3.79 -10.91
CA VAL A 249 6.45 4.63 -9.75
C VAL A 249 6.77 3.75 -8.54
N ILE A 250 7.74 4.19 -7.75
CA ILE A 250 8.20 3.51 -6.53
C ILE A 250 8.01 4.42 -5.33
N GLU A 251 7.40 3.87 -4.24
CA GLU A 251 7.43 4.51 -2.93
C GLU A 251 8.47 3.81 -2.04
N ARG A 252 9.49 4.57 -1.63
CA ARG A 252 10.61 4.10 -0.79
C ARG A 252 10.37 4.45 0.68
N ALA A 253 9.20 4.07 1.22
CA ALA A 253 8.77 4.44 2.57
C ALA A 253 9.58 3.75 3.70
N PHE A 254 10.30 2.67 3.40
CA PHE A 254 11.04 1.85 4.39
C PHE A 254 12.55 2.08 4.28
N VAL A 255 12.99 3.35 4.29
CA VAL A 255 14.43 3.64 4.38
C VAL A 255 14.79 3.67 5.87
N ASP A 256 15.37 2.59 6.38
CA ASP A 256 16.12 2.61 7.63
C ASP A 256 17.29 3.59 7.47
N LYS A 257 17.28 4.67 8.28
CA LYS A 257 18.44 5.51 8.51
C LYS A 257 19.04 5.18 9.85
#